data_31e3ab43e19260a5e1436da4f1d02419
#
_entry.id   31e3ab43e19260a5e1436da4f1d02419
#
_cell.length_a   1.000
_cell.length_b   1.000
_cell.length_c   1.000
_cell.angle_alpha   90.00
_cell.angle_beta   90.00
_cell.angle_gamma   90.00
#
_symmetry.space_group_name_H-M   'P 1'
#
loop_
_entity.id
_entity.type
_entity.pdbx_description
1 polymer ?
#
loop_
_entity_poly.entity_id
_entity_poly.type
_entity_poly.pdbx_seq_one_letter_code
_entity_poly.pdbx_strand_id
1 'polypeptide(L)'
;NYRQALEEFCRWRQAERLPPPGWEALQRDDFRAYVRFLGRQNLSRAAVQLRFSALRTFYRFLVRRGAVAASPIRNLALPKVAKRLPRFLTPEQMADLLAAPLKLRPPPGQADSARAAAVLAARRDVAVLETIYSCGLRISELCGLTAQDIDWHERVVRVRGKGKKERLVPIGEPALAAIRNYWALLPQAPAGDAPVFLAGPKKAAAIAPRQLQLRLKKHLAAAGLDPHLTPHKLRHSYATHLLDAGADLRGAHGFQAAGQL
;
A
#
# COMPACT_ATOMS: atom_id res chain seq x y z
N ASN A 1 -12.73 -5.94 3.91
CA ASN A 1 -12.17 -7.30 3.80
C ASN A 1 -12.70 -8.28 4.87
N TYR A 2 -12.82 -7.89 6.16
CA TYR A 2 -13.31 -8.81 7.21
C TYR A 2 -14.80 -9.12 7.06
N ARG A 3 -15.62 -8.10 6.80
CA ARG A 3 -17.05 -8.27 6.51
C ARG A 3 -17.26 -9.24 5.34
N GLN A 4 -16.54 -9.03 4.24
CA GLN A 4 -16.61 -9.91 3.06
C GLN A 4 -16.29 -11.37 3.39
N ALA A 5 -15.27 -11.64 4.23
CA ALA A 5 -14.91 -13.00 4.61
C ALA A 5 -15.99 -13.68 5.45
N LEU A 6 -16.70 -12.94 6.32
CA LEU A 6 -17.84 -13.44 7.08
C LEU A 6 -19.03 -13.71 6.16
N GLU A 7 -19.33 -12.82 5.22
CA GLU A 7 -20.38 -12.99 4.21
C GLU A 7 -20.09 -14.19 3.29
N GLU A 8 -18.82 -14.45 2.92
CA GLU A 8 -18.42 -15.63 2.15
C GLU A 8 -18.66 -16.93 2.95
N PHE A 9 -18.38 -16.92 4.25
CA PHE A 9 -18.67 -18.06 5.12
C PHE A 9 -20.18 -18.34 5.19
N CYS A 10 -21.01 -17.30 5.37
CA CYS A 10 -22.47 -17.43 5.38
C CYS A 10 -23.00 -17.97 4.06
N ARG A 11 -22.51 -17.45 2.92
CA ARG A 11 -22.92 -17.92 1.58
C ARG A 11 -22.50 -19.36 1.34
N TRP A 12 -21.33 -19.80 1.81
CA TRP A 12 -20.92 -21.18 1.73
C TRP A 12 -21.89 -22.08 2.50
N ARG A 13 -22.24 -21.75 3.74
CA ARG A 13 -23.21 -22.54 4.52
C ARG A 13 -24.56 -22.64 3.81
N GLN A 14 -25.05 -21.56 3.24
CA GLN A 14 -26.29 -21.55 2.46
C GLN A 14 -26.21 -22.47 1.23
N ALA A 15 -25.09 -22.43 0.50
CA ALA A 15 -24.87 -23.28 -0.67
C ALA A 15 -24.80 -24.77 -0.32
N GLU A 16 -24.23 -25.12 0.84
CA GLU A 16 -24.21 -26.49 1.38
C GLU A 16 -25.52 -26.88 2.07
N ARG A 17 -26.58 -26.08 1.97
CA ARG A 17 -27.89 -26.28 2.62
C ARG A 17 -27.81 -26.43 4.16
N LEU A 18 -26.79 -25.85 4.76
CA LEU A 18 -26.64 -25.81 6.21
C LEU A 18 -27.47 -24.64 6.77
N PRO A 19 -27.97 -24.74 8.01
CA PRO A 19 -28.71 -23.64 8.62
C PRO A 19 -27.84 -22.37 8.72
N PRO A 20 -28.46 -21.17 8.77
CA PRO A 20 -27.75 -19.93 9.03
C PRO A 20 -26.85 -20.10 10.27
N PRO A 21 -25.65 -19.48 10.28
CA PRO A 21 -24.74 -19.68 11.39
C PRO A 21 -25.30 -19.05 12.66
N GLY A 22 -25.76 -19.90 13.60
CA GLY A 22 -25.79 -19.53 15.00
C GLY A 22 -24.34 -19.48 15.47
N TRP A 23 -23.71 -18.30 15.41
CA TRP A 23 -22.28 -18.15 15.67
C TRP A 23 -21.83 -18.72 17.02
N GLU A 24 -22.75 -18.75 17.99
CA GLU A 24 -22.54 -19.28 19.32
C GLU A 24 -22.54 -20.83 19.35
N ALA A 25 -23.28 -21.46 18.43
CA ALA A 25 -23.44 -22.90 18.35
C ALA A 25 -22.41 -23.59 17.44
N LEU A 26 -21.68 -22.82 16.63
CA LEU A 26 -20.70 -23.38 15.68
C LEU A 26 -19.54 -24.05 16.41
N GLN A 27 -19.22 -25.27 15.94
CA GLN A 27 -18.17 -26.11 16.49
C GLN A 27 -16.94 -26.15 15.57
N ARG A 28 -15.85 -26.68 16.08
CA ARG A 28 -14.57 -26.78 15.34
C ARG A 28 -14.71 -27.50 14.00
N ASP A 29 -15.60 -28.49 13.91
CA ASP A 29 -15.78 -29.30 12.71
C ASP A 29 -16.48 -28.50 11.57
N ASP A 30 -17.34 -27.55 11.89
CA ASP A 30 -17.90 -26.62 10.89
C ASP A 30 -16.77 -25.88 10.16
N PHE A 31 -15.78 -25.41 10.91
CA PHE A 31 -14.63 -24.69 10.35
C PHE A 31 -13.65 -25.60 9.64
N ARG A 32 -13.51 -26.86 10.05
CA ARG A 32 -12.76 -27.88 9.29
C ARG A 32 -13.41 -28.15 7.94
N ALA A 33 -14.73 -28.26 7.90
CA ALA A 33 -15.49 -28.41 6.66
C ALA A 33 -15.27 -27.20 5.73
N TYR A 34 -15.29 -25.99 6.29
CA TYR A 34 -15.01 -24.78 5.52
C TYR A 34 -13.56 -24.73 4.98
N VAL A 35 -12.56 -25.15 5.76
CA VAL A 35 -11.17 -25.27 5.27
C VAL A 35 -11.10 -26.23 4.07
N ARG A 36 -11.76 -27.41 4.17
CA ARG A 36 -11.81 -28.39 3.06
C ARG A 36 -12.49 -27.81 1.82
N PHE A 37 -13.60 -27.09 2.00
CA PHE A 37 -14.29 -26.39 0.91
C PHE A 37 -13.37 -25.39 0.22
N LEU A 38 -12.70 -24.48 0.98
CA LEU A 38 -11.77 -23.51 0.43
C LEU A 38 -10.59 -24.17 -0.30
N GLY A 39 -10.13 -25.32 0.18
CA GLY A 39 -9.10 -26.11 -0.49
C GLY A 39 -9.56 -26.64 -1.86
N ARG A 40 -10.81 -27.11 -1.99
CA ARG A 40 -11.40 -27.56 -3.26
C ARG A 40 -11.59 -26.42 -4.26
N GLN A 41 -11.74 -25.18 -3.79
CA GLN A 41 -11.83 -23.97 -4.63
C GLN A 41 -10.46 -23.49 -5.16
N ASN A 42 -9.39 -24.26 -4.99
CA ASN A 42 -8.03 -23.91 -5.42
C ASN A 42 -7.53 -22.54 -4.91
N LEU A 43 -8.04 -22.12 -3.75
CA LEU A 43 -7.60 -20.85 -3.14
C LEU A 43 -6.17 -20.98 -2.62
N SER A 44 -5.39 -19.92 -2.80
CA SER A 44 -4.04 -19.86 -2.24
C SER A 44 -4.07 -20.00 -0.71
N ARG A 45 -3.03 -20.61 -0.14
CA ARG A 45 -2.89 -20.77 1.32
C ARG A 45 -2.99 -19.43 2.06
N ALA A 46 -2.48 -18.36 1.47
CA ALA A 46 -2.59 -17.00 2.02
C ALA A 46 -4.04 -16.49 2.01
N ALA A 47 -4.81 -16.79 0.95
CA ALA A 47 -6.22 -16.43 0.86
C ALA A 47 -7.07 -17.16 1.91
N VAL A 48 -6.77 -18.44 2.17
CA VAL A 48 -7.41 -19.22 3.25
C VAL A 48 -7.09 -18.58 4.61
N GLN A 49 -5.82 -18.29 4.88
CA GLN A 49 -5.41 -17.67 6.15
C GLN A 49 -6.05 -16.30 6.38
N LEU A 50 -6.22 -15.50 5.32
CA LEU A 50 -6.88 -14.18 5.42
C LEU A 50 -8.34 -14.32 5.87
N ARG A 51 -9.09 -15.28 5.30
CA ARG A 51 -10.48 -15.57 5.70
C ARG A 51 -10.57 -16.00 7.16
N PHE A 52 -9.69 -16.89 7.57
CA PHE A 52 -9.64 -17.35 8.96
C PHE A 52 -9.12 -16.28 9.93
N SER A 53 -8.31 -15.32 9.49
CA SER A 53 -7.96 -14.16 10.29
C SER A 53 -9.18 -13.30 10.61
N ALA A 54 -10.09 -13.11 9.64
CA ALA A 54 -11.35 -12.40 9.85
C ALA A 54 -12.25 -13.15 10.85
N LEU A 55 -12.45 -14.46 10.67
CA LEU A 55 -13.23 -15.32 11.57
C LEU A 55 -12.64 -15.30 12.99
N ARG A 56 -11.32 -15.42 13.15
CA ARG A 56 -10.66 -15.35 14.46
C ARG A 56 -10.86 -14.00 15.14
N THR A 57 -10.83 -12.90 14.37
CA THR A 57 -11.09 -11.56 14.91
C THR A 57 -12.53 -11.41 15.34
N PHE A 58 -13.46 -11.96 14.58
CA PHE A 58 -14.89 -11.98 14.92
C PHE A 58 -15.15 -12.78 16.19
N TYR A 59 -14.60 -14.01 16.31
CA TYR A 59 -14.74 -14.79 17.53
C TYR A 59 -14.07 -14.15 18.76
N ARG A 60 -12.96 -13.44 18.59
CA ARG A 60 -12.39 -12.63 19.68
C ARG A 60 -13.35 -11.53 20.15
N PHE A 61 -14.11 -10.96 19.23
CA PHE A 61 -15.17 -10.01 19.58
C PHE A 61 -16.31 -10.68 20.33
N LEU A 62 -16.81 -11.84 19.87
CA LEU A 62 -17.88 -12.59 20.55
C LEU A 62 -17.49 -13.03 21.97
N VAL A 63 -16.25 -13.52 22.15
CA VAL A 63 -15.71 -13.87 23.48
C VAL A 63 -15.68 -12.64 24.41
N ARG A 64 -15.22 -11.49 23.91
CA ARG A 64 -15.21 -10.24 24.70
C ARG A 64 -16.60 -9.73 25.06
N ARG A 65 -17.59 -10.05 24.24
CA ARG A 65 -19.02 -9.74 24.51
C ARG A 65 -19.71 -10.76 25.40
N GLY A 66 -19.05 -11.84 25.77
CA GLY A 66 -19.63 -12.93 26.56
C GLY A 66 -20.61 -13.81 25.78
N ALA A 67 -20.75 -13.62 24.46
CA ALA A 67 -21.66 -14.44 23.63
C ALA A 67 -21.17 -15.87 23.45
N VAL A 68 -19.86 -16.12 23.55
CA VAL A 68 -19.25 -17.46 23.56
C VAL A 68 -18.17 -17.54 24.62
N ALA A 69 -18.07 -18.69 25.31
CA ALA A 69 -17.05 -18.88 26.34
C ALA A 69 -15.64 -18.97 25.76
N ALA A 70 -15.49 -19.59 24.58
CA ALA A 70 -14.21 -19.75 23.91
C ALA A 70 -14.38 -19.79 22.38
N SER A 71 -13.32 -19.44 21.66
CA SER A 71 -13.32 -19.50 20.18
C SER A 71 -13.15 -20.93 19.68
N PRO A 72 -14.08 -21.49 18.88
CA PRO A 72 -13.97 -22.86 18.33
C PRO A 72 -12.82 -23.01 17.32
N ILE A 73 -12.27 -21.91 16.84
CA ILE A 73 -11.19 -21.89 15.84
C ILE A 73 -9.81 -21.53 16.41
N ARG A 74 -9.68 -21.43 17.75
CA ARG A 74 -8.43 -21.02 18.40
C ARG A 74 -7.23 -21.86 17.95
N ASN A 75 -7.37 -23.17 17.90
CA ASN A 75 -6.32 -24.14 17.59
C ASN A 75 -6.58 -24.89 16.26
N LEU A 76 -7.29 -24.26 15.32
CA LEU A 76 -7.55 -24.87 14.02
C LEU A 76 -6.29 -24.83 13.17
N ALA A 77 -5.83 -26.02 12.74
CA ALA A 77 -4.71 -26.13 11.80
C ALA A 77 -5.12 -25.61 10.42
N LEU A 78 -4.39 -24.63 9.93
CA LEU A 78 -4.55 -24.06 8.60
C LEU A 78 -3.32 -24.38 7.74
N PRO A 79 -3.48 -24.44 6.40
CA PRO A 79 -2.35 -24.63 5.49
C PRO A 79 -1.25 -23.60 5.77
N LYS A 80 -0.03 -24.09 6.01
CA LYS A 80 1.14 -23.20 6.23
C LYS A 80 1.47 -22.46 4.95
N VAL A 81 1.56 -21.12 5.03
CA VAL A 81 2.11 -20.31 3.94
C VAL A 81 3.62 -20.44 3.98
N ALA A 82 4.23 -20.79 2.85
CA ALA A 82 5.68 -20.80 2.74
C ALA A 82 6.20 -19.36 3.01
N LYS A 83 7.13 -19.23 3.93
CA LYS A 83 7.85 -17.97 4.16
C LYS A 83 8.69 -17.70 2.92
N ARG A 84 8.22 -16.84 2.04
CA ARG A 84 9.07 -16.30 0.97
C ARG A 84 9.98 -15.28 1.59
N LEU A 85 11.29 -15.37 1.31
CA LEU A 85 12.24 -14.31 1.65
C LEU A 85 11.70 -13.00 1.09
N PRO A 86 11.70 -11.92 1.87
CA PRO A 86 11.28 -10.61 1.38
C PRO A 86 12.19 -10.25 0.17
N ARG A 87 11.60 -10.10 -1.00
CA ARG A 87 12.31 -9.55 -2.14
C ARG A 87 12.30 -8.04 -1.97
N PHE A 88 13.44 -7.44 -1.82
CA PHE A 88 13.66 -5.99 -1.88
C PHE A 88 14.51 -5.68 -3.13
N LEU A 89 14.41 -4.47 -3.61
CA LEU A 89 15.25 -4.00 -4.73
C LEU A 89 16.63 -3.66 -4.19
N THR A 90 17.68 -3.96 -4.95
CA THR A 90 19.02 -3.44 -4.66
C THR A 90 19.08 -1.93 -4.94
N PRO A 91 20.10 -1.18 -4.45
CA PRO A 91 20.27 0.23 -4.77
C PRO A 91 20.28 0.50 -6.29
N GLU A 92 20.96 -0.34 -7.08
CA GLU A 92 21.06 -0.23 -8.53
C GLU A 92 19.68 -0.44 -9.19
N GLN A 93 18.95 -1.48 -8.79
CA GLN A 93 17.60 -1.76 -9.25
C GLN A 93 16.63 -0.62 -8.89
N MET A 94 16.82 -0.01 -7.72
CA MET A 94 16.03 1.16 -7.32
C MET A 94 16.35 2.36 -8.20
N ALA A 95 17.62 2.64 -8.50
CA ALA A 95 18.02 3.71 -9.41
C ALA A 95 17.44 3.51 -10.82
N ASP A 96 17.44 2.28 -11.34
CA ASP A 96 16.82 1.94 -12.63
C ASP A 96 15.31 2.19 -12.62
N LEU A 97 14.62 1.82 -11.53
CA LEU A 97 13.20 2.08 -11.37
C LEU A 97 12.87 3.58 -11.31
N LEU A 98 13.66 4.36 -10.57
CA LEU A 98 13.48 5.81 -10.43
C LEU A 98 13.70 6.53 -11.78
N ALA A 99 14.61 6.04 -12.62
CA ALA A 99 14.86 6.57 -13.96
C ALA A 99 13.85 6.09 -15.02
N ALA A 100 13.16 4.97 -14.78
CA ALA A 100 12.30 4.32 -15.78
C ALA A 100 11.18 5.21 -16.35
N PRO A 101 10.50 6.09 -15.59
CA PRO A 101 9.47 6.96 -16.16
C PRO A 101 9.99 7.87 -17.28
N LEU A 102 11.24 8.32 -17.20
CA LEU A 102 11.85 9.21 -18.19
C LEU A 102 12.38 8.48 -19.42
N LYS A 103 12.65 7.18 -19.31
CA LYS A 103 13.07 6.31 -20.43
C LYS A 103 11.91 5.98 -21.37
N LEU A 104 10.67 6.08 -20.90
CA LEU A 104 9.46 5.80 -21.69
C LEU A 104 9.13 6.99 -22.61
N ARG A 105 9.57 6.90 -23.86
CA ARG A 105 9.25 7.90 -24.88
C ARG A 105 7.81 7.73 -25.38
N PRO A 106 7.07 8.84 -25.59
CA PRO A 106 5.79 8.76 -26.31
C PRO A 106 6.03 8.26 -27.74
N PRO A 107 5.07 7.52 -28.33
CA PRO A 107 5.16 7.08 -29.72
C PRO A 107 5.39 8.24 -30.68
N PRO A 108 6.15 8.05 -31.77
CA PRO A 108 6.30 9.07 -32.80
C PRO A 108 4.94 9.40 -33.44
N GLY A 109 4.74 10.66 -33.85
CA GLY A 109 3.50 11.09 -34.52
C GLY A 109 2.34 11.48 -33.60
N GLN A 110 2.55 11.51 -32.27
CA GLN A 110 1.52 12.04 -31.37
C GLN A 110 1.42 13.57 -31.43
N ALA A 111 0.19 14.08 -31.27
CA ALA A 111 -0.07 15.51 -31.14
C ALA A 111 0.73 16.13 -29.98
N ASP A 112 1.16 17.38 -30.11
CA ASP A 112 1.98 18.07 -29.11
C ASP A 112 1.33 18.12 -27.72
N SER A 113 0.01 18.24 -27.63
CA SER A 113 -0.73 18.20 -26.37
C SER A 113 -0.64 16.84 -25.69
N ALA A 114 -0.68 15.74 -26.44
CA ALA A 114 -0.53 14.38 -25.91
C ALA A 114 0.91 14.13 -25.46
N ARG A 115 1.89 14.68 -26.19
CA ARG A 115 3.32 14.63 -25.84
C ARG A 115 3.60 15.39 -24.55
N ALA A 116 3.07 16.61 -24.41
CA ALA A 116 3.18 17.40 -23.18
C ALA A 116 2.55 16.68 -21.98
N ALA A 117 1.37 16.08 -22.15
CA ALA A 117 0.71 15.30 -21.11
C ALA A 117 1.53 14.05 -20.70
N ALA A 118 2.20 13.39 -21.65
CA ALA A 118 3.07 12.26 -21.37
C ALA A 118 4.33 12.68 -20.58
N VAL A 119 4.94 13.82 -20.91
CA VAL A 119 6.08 14.38 -20.17
C VAL A 119 5.68 14.74 -18.75
N LEU A 120 4.56 15.45 -18.58
CA LEU A 120 4.02 15.79 -17.27
C LEU A 120 3.76 14.53 -16.42
N ALA A 121 3.16 13.50 -17.02
CA ALA A 121 2.90 12.24 -16.34
C ALA A 121 4.20 11.51 -15.96
N ALA A 122 5.23 11.53 -16.79
CA ALA A 122 6.54 10.96 -16.49
C ALA A 122 7.22 11.70 -15.32
N ARG A 123 7.23 13.03 -15.33
CA ARG A 123 7.79 13.82 -14.22
C ARG A 123 7.05 13.62 -12.91
N ARG A 124 5.70 13.56 -12.95
CA ARG A 124 4.92 13.18 -11.76
C ARG A 124 5.32 11.81 -11.24
N ASP A 125 5.47 10.83 -12.11
CA ASP A 125 5.79 9.47 -11.69
C ASP A 125 7.19 9.36 -11.08
N VAL A 126 8.17 10.10 -11.59
CA VAL A 126 9.48 10.23 -10.92
C VAL A 126 9.30 10.81 -9.53
N ALA A 127 8.56 11.93 -9.39
CA ALA A 127 8.34 12.57 -8.10
C ALA A 127 7.62 11.63 -7.11
N VAL A 128 6.66 10.84 -7.58
CA VAL A 128 5.98 9.81 -6.78
C VAL A 128 6.96 8.73 -6.29
N LEU A 129 7.77 8.17 -7.18
CA LEU A 129 8.72 7.11 -6.85
C LEU A 129 9.81 7.60 -5.89
N GLU A 130 10.37 8.78 -6.14
CA GLU A 130 11.35 9.45 -5.27
C GLU A 130 10.76 9.70 -3.87
N THR A 131 9.52 10.18 -3.78
CA THR A 131 8.87 10.44 -2.49
C THR A 131 8.60 9.14 -1.72
N ILE A 132 8.15 8.07 -2.39
CA ILE A 132 7.98 6.76 -1.75
C ILE A 132 9.31 6.25 -1.22
N TYR A 133 10.38 6.36 -2.02
CA TYR A 133 11.70 5.86 -1.65
C TYR A 133 12.37 6.73 -0.60
N SER A 134 12.21 8.04 -0.63
CA SER A 134 12.78 8.96 0.37
C SER A 134 12.09 8.88 1.74
N CYS A 135 10.75 8.78 1.76
CA CYS A 135 9.98 8.88 2.99
C CYS A 135 9.40 7.54 3.47
N GLY A 136 9.51 6.49 2.67
CA GLY A 136 8.91 5.19 2.98
C GLY A 136 7.39 5.26 3.22
N LEU A 137 6.64 6.08 2.48
CA LEU A 137 5.21 6.28 2.68
C LEU A 137 4.38 5.08 2.24
N ARG A 138 3.21 4.88 2.88
CA ARG A 138 2.18 4.01 2.34
C ARG A 138 1.55 4.69 1.12
N ILE A 139 1.10 3.91 0.14
CA ILE A 139 0.50 4.47 -1.08
C ILE A 139 -0.70 5.39 -0.78
N SER A 140 -1.51 5.07 0.23
CA SER A 140 -2.64 5.92 0.63
C SER A 140 -2.19 7.22 1.30
N GLU A 141 -1.10 7.20 2.06
CA GLU A 141 -0.49 8.38 2.66
C GLU A 141 0.05 9.30 1.57
N LEU A 142 0.78 8.76 0.60
CA LEU A 142 1.30 9.50 -0.54
C LEU A 142 0.18 10.17 -1.36
N CYS A 143 -0.89 9.42 -1.69
CA CYS A 143 -2.03 9.98 -2.44
C CYS A 143 -2.79 11.07 -1.67
N GLY A 144 -2.70 11.06 -0.35
CA GLY A 144 -3.34 12.05 0.51
C GLY A 144 -2.48 13.26 0.86
N LEU A 145 -1.23 13.35 0.35
CA LEU A 145 -0.37 14.50 0.61
C LEU A 145 -0.91 15.75 -0.07
N THR A 146 -0.90 16.85 0.67
CA THR A 146 -1.22 18.19 0.18
C THR A 146 0.01 19.08 0.18
N ALA A 147 -0.01 20.18 -0.59
CA ALA A 147 1.14 21.07 -0.73
C ALA A 147 1.62 21.63 0.62
N GLN A 148 0.69 21.95 1.52
CA GLN A 148 0.98 22.44 2.88
C GLN A 148 1.60 21.38 3.80
N ASP A 149 1.57 20.11 3.43
CA ASP A 149 2.18 19.03 4.22
C ASP A 149 3.71 18.97 4.01
N ILE A 150 4.25 19.66 3.02
CA ILE A 150 5.68 19.70 2.72
C ILE A 150 6.30 20.96 3.33
N ASP A 151 7.17 20.77 4.31
CA ASP A 151 8.06 21.82 4.78
C ASP A 151 9.37 21.76 3.97
N TRP A 152 9.54 22.72 3.07
CA TRP A 152 10.68 22.80 2.17
C TRP A 152 11.97 23.23 2.87
N HIS A 153 11.85 24.00 3.95
CA HIS A 153 12.99 24.49 4.72
C HIS A 153 13.54 23.39 5.64
N GLU A 154 12.66 22.81 6.47
CA GLU A 154 13.03 21.74 7.40
C GLU A 154 13.19 20.37 6.71
N ARG A 155 12.82 20.26 5.43
CA ARG A 155 12.84 19.02 4.64
C ARG A 155 12.09 17.90 5.32
N VAL A 156 10.88 18.18 5.76
CA VAL A 156 9.99 17.19 6.36
C VAL A 156 8.62 17.20 5.69
N VAL A 157 7.95 16.05 5.74
CA VAL A 157 6.58 15.88 5.26
C VAL A 157 5.70 15.46 6.41
N ARG A 158 4.60 16.17 6.62
CA ARG A 158 3.55 15.80 7.56
C ARG A 158 2.67 14.72 6.93
N VAL A 159 2.65 13.55 7.55
CA VAL A 159 1.93 12.38 7.04
C VAL A 159 0.78 12.03 7.98
N ARG A 160 -0.42 11.95 7.43
CA ARG A 160 -1.64 11.56 8.16
C ARG A 160 -1.89 10.06 8.02
N GLY A 161 -1.84 9.34 9.15
CA GLY A 161 -2.06 7.90 9.24
C GLY A 161 -3.50 7.53 9.61
N LYS A 162 -3.74 6.22 9.77
CA LYS A 162 -5.02 5.69 10.25
C LYS A 162 -5.36 6.25 11.64
N GLY A 163 -6.58 6.74 11.82
CA GLY A 163 -7.06 7.31 13.08
C GLY A 163 -6.64 8.76 13.30
N LYS A 164 -6.36 9.53 12.26
CA LYS A 164 -5.93 10.94 12.30
C LYS A 164 -4.60 11.19 13.03
N LYS A 165 -3.80 10.13 13.27
CA LYS A 165 -2.46 10.31 13.83
C LYS A 165 -1.55 10.92 12.77
N GLU A 166 -0.91 12.03 13.13
CA GLU A 166 0.07 12.70 12.28
C GLU A 166 1.49 12.34 12.72
N ARG A 167 2.41 12.33 11.75
CA ARG A 167 3.85 12.21 12.01
C ARG A 167 4.62 13.04 11.00
N LEU A 168 5.76 13.57 11.40
CA LEU A 168 6.73 14.17 10.51
C LEU A 168 7.69 13.08 9.99
N VAL A 169 8.02 13.14 8.71
CA VAL A 169 8.92 12.21 8.05
C VAL A 169 9.93 13.02 7.25
N PRO A 170 11.24 12.80 7.42
CA PRO A 170 12.25 13.45 6.59
C PRO A 170 12.04 13.15 5.10
N ILE A 171 12.29 14.14 4.25
CA ILE A 171 12.27 14.02 2.80
C ILE A 171 13.61 14.47 2.23
N GLY A 172 14.24 13.63 1.42
CA GLY A 172 15.53 13.93 0.79
C GLY A 172 15.41 14.91 -0.36
N GLU A 173 16.51 15.61 -0.62
CA GLU A 173 16.60 16.59 -1.72
C GLU A 173 16.24 16.02 -3.10
N PRO A 174 16.59 14.76 -3.47
CA PRO A 174 16.16 14.18 -4.75
C PRO A 174 14.64 14.16 -4.91
N ALA A 175 13.88 13.83 -3.87
CA ALA A 175 12.42 13.83 -3.90
C ALA A 175 11.84 15.25 -4.00
N LEU A 176 12.39 16.19 -3.23
CA LEU A 176 12.00 17.60 -3.30
C LEU A 176 12.26 18.20 -4.70
N ALA A 177 13.43 17.94 -5.27
CA ALA A 177 13.78 18.37 -6.63
C ALA A 177 12.83 17.75 -7.68
N ALA A 178 12.50 16.47 -7.53
CA ALA A 178 11.56 15.79 -8.42
C ALA A 178 10.14 16.40 -8.33
N ILE A 179 9.67 16.76 -7.13
CA ILE A 179 8.39 17.44 -6.94
C ILE A 179 8.43 18.83 -7.59
N ARG A 180 9.48 19.63 -7.36
CA ARG A 180 9.65 20.95 -8.01
C ARG A 180 9.62 20.83 -9.53
N ASN A 181 10.37 19.89 -10.12
CA ASN A 181 10.43 19.63 -11.54
C ASN A 181 9.06 19.19 -12.13
N TYR A 182 8.27 18.48 -11.37
CA TYR A 182 6.90 18.13 -11.75
C TYR A 182 5.97 19.34 -11.69
N TRP A 183 6.01 20.11 -10.60
CA TRP A 183 5.16 21.30 -10.43
C TRP A 183 5.45 22.41 -11.44
N ALA A 184 6.71 22.55 -11.86
CA ALA A 184 7.10 23.53 -12.90
C ALA A 184 6.43 23.28 -14.26
N LEU A 185 5.91 22.08 -14.51
CA LEU A 185 5.17 21.74 -15.73
C LEU A 185 3.64 21.92 -15.57
N LEU A 186 3.16 22.25 -14.39
CA LEU A 186 1.74 22.52 -14.16
C LEU A 186 1.42 23.99 -14.51
N PRO A 187 0.19 24.29 -14.96
CA PRO A 187 -0.25 25.66 -15.19
C PRO A 187 -0.15 26.53 -13.93
N GLN A 188 -0.33 25.93 -12.77
CA GLN A 188 -0.17 26.54 -11.45
C GLN A 188 0.36 25.50 -10.47
N ALA A 189 1.38 25.87 -9.69
CA ALA A 189 1.89 25.02 -8.64
C ALA A 189 0.83 24.80 -7.54
N PRO A 190 0.68 23.57 -7.01
CA PRO A 190 -0.22 23.29 -5.90
C PRO A 190 0.13 24.13 -4.67
N ALA A 191 -0.88 24.63 -3.96
CA ALA A 191 -0.73 25.40 -2.73
C ALA A 191 -1.81 25.00 -1.71
N GLY A 192 -1.55 25.22 -0.43
CA GLY A 192 -2.49 24.92 0.65
C GLY A 192 -2.85 23.44 0.69
N ASP A 193 -4.13 23.13 0.66
CA ASP A 193 -4.71 21.77 0.70
C ASP A 193 -4.78 21.08 -0.67
N ALA A 194 -4.27 21.73 -1.74
CA ALA A 194 -4.22 21.11 -3.05
C ALA A 194 -3.29 19.88 -3.03
N PRO A 195 -3.68 18.76 -3.74
CA PRO A 195 -2.89 17.55 -3.75
C PRO A 195 -1.50 17.76 -4.37
N VAL A 196 -0.46 17.17 -3.77
CA VAL A 196 0.91 17.17 -4.32
C VAL A 196 0.96 16.49 -5.68
N PHE A 197 0.25 15.36 -5.82
CA PHE A 197 0.25 14.53 -7.03
C PHE A 197 -1.13 14.48 -7.66
N LEU A 198 -1.31 15.16 -8.78
CA LEU A 198 -2.59 15.26 -9.48
C LEU A 198 -2.88 14.02 -10.33
N ALA A 199 -4.15 13.66 -10.46
CA ALA A 199 -4.61 12.55 -11.31
C ALA A 199 -4.33 12.77 -12.80
N GLY A 200 -4.28 14.04 -13.23
CA GLY A 200 -3.99 14.43 -14.61
C GLY A 200 -3.90 15.96 -14.74
N PRO A 201 -3.47 16.47 -15.91
CA PRO A 201 -3.16 17.89 -16.11
C PRO A 201 -4.35 18.84 -15.95
N LYS A 202 -5.56 18.34 -16.18
CA LYS A 202 -6.83 19.11 -16.08
C LYS A 202 -7.67 18.73 -14.86
N LYS A 203 -7.15 17.87 -13.95
CA LYS A 203 -7.90 17.38 -12.80
C LYS A 203 -7.25 17.87 -11.52
N ALA A 204 -7.92 18.71 -10.77
CA ALA A 204 -7.51 19.14 -9.43
C ALA A 204 -7.54 18.02 -8.37
N ALA A 205 -7.98 16.83 -8.73
CA ALA A 205 -8.08 15.69 -7.83
C ALA A 205 -6.74 14.97 -7.66
N ALA A 206 -6.50 14.43 -6.47
CA ALA A 206 -5.34 13.58 -6.18
C ALA A 206 -5.32 12.31 -7.04
N ILE A 207 -4.11 11.83 -7.34
CA ILE A 207 -3.94 10.53 -8.00
C ILE A 207 -4.44 9.41 -7.10
N ALA A 208 -5.23 8.49 -7.68
CA ALA A 208 -5.78 7.37 -6.92
C ALA A 208 -4.74 6.25 -6.68
N PRO A 209 -4.79 5.53 -5.54
CA PRO A 209 -3.87 4.42 -5.24
C PRO A 209 -3.84 3.35 -6.35
N ARG A 210 -4.98 3.03 -6.95
CA ARG A 210 -5.07 2.06 -8.05
C ARG A 210 -4.32 2.52 -9.29
N GLN A 211 -4.41 3.80 -9.61
CA GLN A 211 -3.69 4.40 -10.75
C GLN A 211 -2.17 4.32 -10.54
N LEU A 212 -1.69 4.64 -9.32
CA LEU A 212 -0.27 4.50 -8.98
C LEU A 212 0.22 3.05 -9.08
N GLN A 213 -0.57 2.08 -8.62
CA GLN A 213 -0.22 0.67 -8.74
C GLN A 213 -0.06 0.22 -10.21
N LEU A 214 -0.94 0.66 -11.09
CA LEU A 214 -0.86 0.36 -12.53
C LEU A 214 0.38 1.01 -13.17
N ARG A 215 0.67 2.26 -12.80
CA ARG A 215 1.86 2.97 -13.31
C ARG A 215 3.14 2.34 -12.79
N LEU A 216 3.21 1.97 -11.52
CA LEU A 216 4.36 1.25 -10.96
C LEU A 216 4.65 -0.04 -11.73
N LYS A 217 3.63 -0.85 -12.04
CA LYS A 217 3.82 -2.06 -12.86
C LYS A 217 4.45 -1.76 -14.22
N LYS A 218 4.00 -0.68 -14.87
CA LYS A 218 4.56 -0.23 -16.15
C LYS A 218 6.04 0.15 -16.02
N HIS A 219 6.40 0.88 -14.95
CA HIS A 219 7.78 1.32 -14.72
C HIS A 219 8.70 0.16 -14.31
N LEU A 220 8.20 -0.79 -13.50
CA LEU A 220 8.94 -2.02 -13.18
C LEU A 220 9.26 -2.82 -14.45
N ALA A 221 8.27 -3.02 -15.33
CA ALA A 221 8.49 -3.70 -16.60
C ALA A 221 9.51 -2.96 -17.50
N ALA A 222 9.43 -1.62 -17.55
CA ALA A 222 10.36 -0.80 -18.33
C ALA A 222 11.79 -0.82 -17.75
N ALA A 223 11.95 -1.04 -16.46
CA ALA A 223 13.23 -1.22 -15.79
C ALA A 223 13.75 -2.68 -15.83
N GLY A 224 13.03 -3.61 -16.48
CA GLY A 224 13.40 -5.04 -16.50
C GLY A 224 13.23 -5.73 -15.15
N LEU A 225 12.41 -5.18 -14.23
CA LEU A 225 12.18 -5.67 -12.88
C LEU A 225 10.86 -6.46 -12.80
N ASP A 226 10.73 -7.27 -11.74
CA ASP A 226 9.51 -8.06 -11.50
C ASP A 226 8.26 -7.14 -11.36
N PRO A 227 7.30 -7.19 -12.31
CA PRO A 227 6.11 -6.34 -12.28
C PRO A 227 5.13 -6.67 -11.14
N HIS A 228 5.38 -7.76 -10.37
CA HIS A 228 4.60 -8.12 -9.19
C HIS A 228 5.10 -7.42 -7.91
N LEU A 229 6.18 -6.64 -7.99
CA LEU A 229 6.59 -5.78 -6.90
C LEU A 229 5.51 -4.73 -6.62
N THR A 230 5.28 -4.47 -5.35
CA THR A 230 4.22 -3.57 -4.91
C THR A 230 4.81 -2.33 -4.23
N PRO A 231 4.07 -1.22 -4.08
CA PRO A 231 4.54 -0.06 -3.31
C PRO A 231 5.00 -0.42 -1.89
N HIS A 232 4.42 -1.48 -1.31
CA HIS A 232 4.83 -1.97 0.00
C HIS A 232 6.24 -2.57 -0.01
N LYS A 233 6.64 -3.17 -1.13
CA LYS A 233 8.00 -3.69 -1.34
C LYS A 233 9.02 -2.56 -1.53
N LEU A 234 8.65 -1.47 -2.21
CA LEU A 234 9.51 -0.27 -2.33
C LEU A 234 9.79 0.34 -0.96
N ARG A 235 8.75 0.47 -0.13
CA ARG A 235 8.91 0.92 1.26
C ARG A 235 9.82 -0.03 2.06
N HIS A 236 9.75 -1.34 1.81
CA HIS A 236 10.61 -2.31 2.47
C HIS A 236 12.06 -2.15 2.03
N SER A 237 12.30 -1.94 0.71
CA SER A 237 13.65 -1.64 0.18
C SER A 237 14.23 -0.38 0.83
N TYR A 238 13.45 0.69 0.95
CA TYR A 238 13.87 1.89 1.68
C TYR A 238 14.34 1.57 3.10
N ALA A 239 13.51 0.83 3.88
CA ALA A 239 13.85 0.49 5.26
C ALA A 239 15.13 -0.37 5.34
N THR A 240 15.34 -1.29 4.39
CA THR A 240 16.55 -2.12 4.32
C THR A 240 17.76 -1.28 3.98
N HIS A 241 17.68 -0.44 2.93
CA HIS A 241 18.81 0.43 2.54
C HIS A 241 19.18 1.43 3.62
N LEU A 242 18.21 1.93 4.37
CA LEU A 242 18.45 2.84 5.49
C LEU A 242 19.23 2.14 6.62
N LEU A 243 18.87 0.88 6.91
CA LEU A 243 19.58 0.04 7.88
C LEU A 243 21.01 -0.28 7.43
N ASP A 244 21.17 -0.66 6.17
CA ASP A 244 22.47 -0.99 5.59
C ASP A 244 23.40 0.24 5.56
N ALA A 245 22.82 1.45 5.44
CA ALA A 245 23.53 2.72 5.57
C ALA A 245 23.82 3.14 7.04
N GLY A 246 23.52 2.29 8.02
CA GLY A 246 23.84 2.54 9.44
C GLY A 246 22.83 3.43 10.19
N ALA A 247 21.65 3.69 9.62
CA ALA A 247 20.63 4.47 10.31
C ALA A 247 19.97 3.67 11.44
N ASP A 248 19.91 4.24 12.64
CA ASP A 248 19.19 3.63 13.76
C ASP A 248 17.66 3.72 13.52
N LEU A 249 17.02 2.55 13.32
CA LEU A 249 15.56 2.46 13.20
C LEU A 249 14.81 2.94 14.45
N ARG A 250 15.43 2.97 15.61
CA ARG A 250 14.83 3.53 16.83
C ARG A 250 14.66 5.04 16.71
N GLY A 251 15.60 5.73 16.07
CA GLY A 251 15.48 7.15 15.72
C GLY A 251 14.37 7.41 14.70
N ALA A 252 14.21 6.54 13.70
CA ALA A 252 13.12 6.65 12.72
C ALA A 252 11.72 6.35 13.31
N HIS A 253 11.62 5.57 14.40
CA HIS A 253 10.39 5.36 15.17
C HIS A 253 10.19 6.38 16.29
N GLY A 254 11.25 7.01 16.78
CA GLY A 254 11.22 8.00 17.88
C GLY A 254 10.47 9.30 17.52
N PHE A 255 10.34 9.64 16.24
CA PHE A 255 9.47 10.73 15.79
C PHE A 255 7.96 10.45 15.96
N GLN A 256 7.57 9.25 16.40
CA GLN A 256 6.17 8.94 16.74
C GLN A 256 5.79 9.36 18.18
N ALA A 257 6.73 9.66 19.07
CA ALA A 257 6.46 9.88 20.48
C ALA A 257 6.47 11.35 20.94
N ALA A 258 6.89 12.30 20.11
CA ALA A 258 7.01 13.72 20.47
C ALA A 258 5.71 14.54 20.28
N GLY A 259 4.56 13.87 20.18
CA GLY A 259 3.23 14.51 20.02
C GLY A 259 2.33 14.40 21.26
N GLN A 260 2.89 14.24 22.46
CA GLN A 260 2.16 14.36 23.71
C GLN A 260 2.91 15.32 24.65
N LEU A 261 2.61 16.59 24.51
CA LEU A 261 2.61 17.62 25.56
C LEU A 261 1.51 18.60 25.23
#